data_347a219c2981a82e0e0bae9fd7a113e3
#
_entry.id   347a219c2981a82e0e0bae9fd7a113e3
#
_cell.length_a   1.000
_cell.length_b   1.000
_cell.length_c   1.000
_cell.angle_alpha   90.00
_cell.angle_beta   90.00
_cell.angle_gamma   90.00
#
_symmetry.space_group_name_H-M   'P 1'
#
loop_
_entity.id
_entity.type
_entity.pdbx_description
1 polymer ?
#
loop_
_entity_poly.entity_id
_entity_poly.type
_entity_poly.pdbx_seq_one_letter_code
_entity_poly.pdbx_strand_id
1 'polypeptide(L)'
;FISIPLGGLISMAILATAASAFFAQGIVIESAGDLAVALAPLFGDSAKYLMALGLCAAGISSATTAPLASAYALCGIMGWKQSLTGFAFRAIWATILVLGVVISSLDLSPIKVIWFAQVANGILLPVIVGFIWWLCNQSTMGHMKNSVVGNAFAAIIMLTSIVLSWKSLHHVWLSITS
;
A
#
# COMPACT_ATOMS: atom_id res chain seq x y z
N PHE A 1 12.51 6.66 12.90
CA PHE A 1 12.89 5.23 12.96
C PHE A 1 11.87 4.35 13.70
N ILE A 2 11.14 4.87 14.68
CA ILE A 2 10.18 4.09 15.50
C ILE A 2 8.86 3.85 14.75
N SER A 3 8.43 4.77 13.90
CA SER A 3 7.12 4.72 13.21
C SER A 3 6.97 3.50 12.30
N ILE A 4 8.04 3.09 11.60
CA ILE A 4 8.00 1.96 10.65
C ILE A 4 7.84 0.63 11.38
N PRO A 5 8.67 0.28 12.41
CA PRO A 5 8.47 -0.93 13.19
C PRO A 5 7.12 -0.97 13.91
N LEU A 6 6.67 0.15 14.46
CA LEU A 6 5.38 0.25 15.13
C LEU A 6 4.22 -0.01 14.15
N GLY A 7 4.26 0.61 12.96
CA GLY A 7 3.29 0.36 11.91
C GLY A 7 3.29 -1.11 11.46
N GLY A 8 4.47 -1.73 11.36
CA GLY A 8 4.61 -3.15 11.05
C GLY A 8 3.96 -4.06 12.11
N LEU A 9 4.20 -3.78 13.40
CA LEU A 9 3.59 -4.53 14.50
C LEU A 9 2.06 -4.40 14.50
N ILE A 10 1.55 -3.20 14.28
CA ILE A 10 0.09 -2.96 14.19
C ILE A 10 -0.49 -3.74 13.00
N SER A 11 0.17 -3.71 11.84
CA SER A 11 -0.28 -4.46 10.66
C SER A 11 -0.27 -5.98 10.91
N MET A 12 0.74 -6.51 11.59
CA MET A 12 0.80 -7.92 11.98
C MET A 12 -0.32 -8.29 12.96
N ALA A 13 -0.61 -7.43 13.93
CA ALA A 13 -1.71 -7.65 14.87
C ALA A 13 -3.07 -7.66 14.15
N ILE A 14 -3.31 -6.74 13.22
CA ILE A 14 -4.52 -6.71 12.40
C ILE A 14 -4.64 -7.98 11.56
N LEU A 15 -3.55 -8.42 10.93
CA LEU A 15 -3.53 -9.64 10.13
C LEU A 15 -3.84 -10.88 10.97
N ALA A 16 -3.23 -10.99 12.15
CA ALA A 16 -3.48 -12.12 13.07
C ALA A 16 -4.93 -12.14 13.55
N THR A 17 -5.50 -10.98 13.90
CA THR A 17 -6.89 -10.85 14.32
C THR A 17 -7.85 -11.21 13.19
N ALA A 18 -7.61 -10.71 11.97
CA ALA A 18 -8.41 -11.04 10.80
C ALA A 18 -8.32 -12.54 10.46
N ALA A 19 -7.12 -13.12 10.51
CA ALA A 19 -6.93 -14.55 10.26
C ALA A 19 -7.71 -15.42 11.27
N SER A 20 -7.68 -15.08 12.55
CA SER A 20 -8.42 -15.81 13.57
C SER A 20 -9.95 -15.66 13.45
N ALA A 21 -10.42 -14.49 13.04
CA ALA A 21 -11.85 -14.20 12.94
C ALA A 21 -12.48 -14.77 11.66
N PHE A 22 -11.80 -14.67 10.53
CA PHE A 22 -12.38 -15.03 9.22
C PHE A 22 -11.97 -16.43 8.74
N PHE A 23 -10.69 -16.77 8.84
CA PHE A 23 -10.21 -18.05 8.34
C PHE A 23 -10.77 -19.23 9.12
N ALA A 24 -10.87 -19.10 10.45
CA ALA A 24 -11.43 -20.14 11.31
C ALA A 24 -12.94 -20.38 11.06
N GLN A 25 -13.66 -19.38 10.54
CA GLN A 25 -15.10 -19.44 10.29
C GLN A 25 -15.44 -19.62 8.79
N GLY A 26 -14.43 -19.66 7.92
CA GLY A 26 -14.64 -19.78 6.46
C GLY A 26 -15.39 -18.60 5.83
N ILE A 27 -15.34 -17.42 6.48
CA ILE A 27 -16.03 -16.21 6.02
C ILE A 27 -15.21 -15.57 4.90
N VAL A 28 -15.86 -15.36 3.75
CA VAL A 28 -15.29 -14.58 2.64
C VAL A 28 -15.68 -13.11 2.81
N ILE A 29 -14.69 -12.23 2.78
CA ILE A 29 -14.89 -10.78 2.94
C ILE A 29 -15.27 -10.20 1.57
N GLU A 30 -16.52 -9.76 1.43
CA GLU A 30 -17.02 -9.14 0.19
C GLU A 30 -17.24 -7.64 0.35
N SER A 31 -17.44 -7.19 1.58
CA SER A 31 -17.76 -5.79 1.88
C SER A 31 -16.92 -5.23 3.04
N ALA A 32 -16.84 -3.90 3.11
CA ALA A 32 -16.23 -3.21 4.24
C ALA A 32 -16.97 -3.48 5.57
N GLY A 33 -18.26 -3.80 5.50
CA GLY A 33 -19.06 -4.19 6.68
C GLY A 33 -18.60 -5.50 7.30
N ASP A 34 -18.17 -6.46 6.48
CA ASP A 34 -17.71 -7.76 6.95
C ASP A 34 -16.45 -7.63 7.80
N LEU A 35 -15.61 -6.61 7.53
CA LEU A 35 -14.43 -6.32 8.34
C LEU A 35 -14.77 -5.99 9.81
N ALA A 36 -15.98 -5.47 10.07
CA ALA A 36 -16.42 -5.19 11.42
C ALA A 36 -16.63 -6.48 12.26
N VAL A 37 -16.90 -7.61 11.59
CA VAL A 37 -17.07 -8.91 12.25
C VAL A 37 -15.80 -9.32 12.99
N ALA A 38 -14.60 -8.96 12.48
CA ALA A 38 -13.33 -9.23 13.17
C ALA A 38 -13.22 -8.51 14.53
N LEU A 39 -13.88 -7.38 14.69
CA LEU A 39 -13.89 -6.59 15.92
C LEU A 39 -15.06 -6.94 16.86
N ALA A 40 -16.07 -7.63 16.35
CA ALA A 40 -17.28 -7.97 17.11
C ALA A 40 -17.00 -8.73 18.42
N PRO A 41 -16.04 -9.69 18.48
CA PRO A 41 -15.73 -10.38 19.74
C PRO A 41 -15.22 -9.48 20.85
N LEU A 42 -14.60 -8.34 20.51
CA LEU A 42 -14.03 -7.38 21.47
C LEU A 42 -14.98 -6.22 21.79
N PHE A 43 -15.73 -5.74 20.80
CA PHE A 43 -16.49 -4.50 20.88
C PHE A 43 -18.00 -4.67 20.71
N GLY A 44 -18.48 -5.90 20.47
CA GLY A 44 -19.90 -6.17 20.27
C GLY A 44 -20.50 -5.31 19.16
N ASP A 45 -21.69 -4.75 19.39
CA ASP A 45 -22.39 -3.91 18.42
C ASP A 45 -21.66 -2.60 18.05
N SER A 46 -20.73 -2.15 18.89
CA SER A 46 -19.92 -0.96 18.62
C SER A 46 -18.85 -1.20 17.54
N ALA A 47 -18.54 -2.45 17.22
CA ALA A 47 -17.52 -2.82 16.25
C ALA A 47 -17.73 -2.16 14.87
N LYS A 48 -18.97 -2.11 14.39
CA LYS A 48 -19.34 -1.49 13.11
C LYS A 48 -19.06 0.01 13.08
N TYR A 49 -19.33 0.73 14.19
CA TYR A 49 -19.07 2.16 14.27
C TYR A 49 -17.58 2.46 14.34
N LEU A 50 -16.84 1.69 15.12
CA LEU A 50 -15.38 1.82 15.24
C LEU A 50 -14.70 1.53 13.90
N MET A 51 -15.13 0.48 13.19
CA MET A 51 -14.63 0.17 11.86
C MET A 51 -14.95 1.29 10.86
N ALA A 52 -16.18 1.80 10.86
CA ALA A 52 -16.58 2.89 9.97
C ALA A 52 -15.76 4.17 10.22
N LEU A 53 -15.54 4.54 11.48
CA LEU A 53 -14.71 5.69 11.85
C LEU A 53 -13.24 5.48 11.43
N GLY A 54 -12.71 4.28 11.65
CA GLY A 54 -11.34 3.93 11.24
C GLY A 54 -11.15 4.01 9.72
N LEU A 55 -12.08 3.45 8.96
CA LEU A 55 -12.07 3.49 7.49
C LEU A 55 -12.23 4.93 6.97
N CYS A 56 -13.11 5.72 7.58
CA CYS A 56 -13.29 7.12 7.23
C CYS A 56 -12.00 7.93 7.47
N ALA A 57 -11.40 7.79 8.65
CA ALA A 57 -10.14 8.45 8.99
C ALA A 57 -8.99 8.03 8.06
N ALA A 58 -8.87 6.73 7.78
CA ALA A 58 -7.88 6.21 6.84
C ALA A 58 -8.10 6.73 5.42
N GLY A 59 -9.36 6.78 4.96
CA GLY A 59 -9.74 7.30 3.66
C GLY A 59 -9.38 8.78 3.49
N ILE A 60 -9.70 9.62 4.47
CA ILE A 60 -9.36 11.05 4.46
C ILE A 60 -7.83 11.25 4.43
N SER A 61 -7.11 10.52 5.30
CA SER A 61 -5.66 10.57 5.36
C SER A 61 -5.02 10.15 4.02
N SER A 62 -5.47 9.05 3.44
CA SER A 62 -4.94 8.54 2.17
C SER A 62 -5.28 9.44 0.98
N ALA A 63 -6.50 9.97 0.93
CA ALA A 63 -6.95 10.88 -0.13
C ALA A 63 -6.16 12.19 -0.17
N THR A 64 -5.60 12.63 0.96
CA THR A 64 -4.74 13.81 1.02
C THR A 64 -3.27 13.47 0.75
N THR A 65 -2.76 12.41 1.36
CA THR A 65 -1.33 12.08 1.38
C THR A 65 -0.85 11.49 0.04
N ALA A 66 -1.61 10.58 -0.57
CA ALA A 66 -1.19 9.90 -1.79
C ALA A 66 -1.06 10.85 -3.00
N PRO A 67 -2.03 11.73 -3.29
CA PRO A 67 -1.87 12.72 -4.37
C PRO A 67 -0.73 13.70 -4.09
N LEU A 68 -0.53 14.08 -2.82
CA LEU A 68 0.54 14.98 -2.42
C LEU A 68 1.92 14.34 -2.68
N ALA A 69 2.12 13.10 -2.25
CA ALA A 69 3.36 12.37 -2.47
C ALA A 69 3.65 12.18 -3.96
N SER A 70 2.63 11.87 -4.76
CA SER A 70 2.74 11.72 -6.21
C SER A 70 3.11 13.04 -6.89
N ALA A 71 2.54 14.16 -6.44
CA ALA A 71 2.88 15.48 -6.97
C ALA A 71 4.33 15.87 -6.65
N TYR A 72 4.81 15.58 -5.43
CA TYR A 72 6.22 15.79 -5.07
C TYR A 72 7.16 14.95 -5.94
N ALA A 73 6.85 13.66 -6.11
CA ALA A 73 7.66 12.75 -6.90
C ALA A 73 7.73 13.20 -8.37
N LEU A 74 6.57 13.53 -8.96
CA LEU A 74 6.50 13.92 -10.37
C LEU A 74 7.21 15.26 -10.62
N CYS A 75 6.98 16.25 -9.78
CA CYS A 75 7.69 17.53 -9.86
C CYS A 75 9.22 17.35 -9.69
N GLY A 76 9.65 16.42 -8.81
CA GLY A 76 11.06 16.10 -8.63
C GLY A 76 11.70 15.50 -9.90
N ILE A 77 11.02 14.53 -10.53
CA ILE A 77 11.48 13.88 -11.76
C ILE A 77 11.54 14.89 -12.93
N MET A 78 10.54 15.77 -13.03
CA MET A 78 10.46 16.78 -14.10
C MET A 78 11.36 18.00 -13.86
N GLY A 79 12.04 18.08 -12.71
CA GLY A 79 12.84 19.24 -12.34
C GLY A 79 12.01 20.51 -12.05
N TRP A 80 10.71 20.35 -11.79
CA TRP A 80 9.83 21.48 -11.46
C TRP A 80 9.92 21.85 -9.99
N LYS A 81 9.57 23.11 -9.67
CA LYS A 81 9.57 23.55 -8.26
C LYS A 81 8.57 22.73 -7.44
N GLN A 82 9.06 22.06 -6.42
CA GLN A 82 8.27 21.27 -5.46
C GLN A 82 7.60 22.23 -4.45
N SER A 83 6.67 23.05 -4.91
CA SER A 83 5.98 24.02 -4.07
C SER A 83 4.48 23.78 -4.11
N LEU A 84 3.86 23.71 -2.94
CA LEU A 84 2.40 23.58 -2.78
C LEU A 84 1.60 24.69 -3.47
N THR A 85 2.24 25.84 -3.71
CA THR A 85 1.63 26.97 -4.40
C THR A 85 1.86 26.96 -5.92
N GLY A 86 2.76 26.07 -6.40
CA GLY A 86 3.08 25.96 -7.83
C GLY A 86 1.91 25.41 -8.65
N PHE A 87 1.68 26.00 -9.83
CA PHE A 87 0.60 25.56 -10.73
C PHE A 87 0.74 24.08 -11.13
N ALA A 88 1.93 23.66 -11.53
CA ALA A 88 2.21 22.27 -11.93
C ALA A 88 1.92 21.27 -10.78
N PHE A 89 2.38 21.62 -9.57
CA PHE A 89 2.13 20.79 -8.37
C PHE A 89 0.64 20.65 -8.09
N ARG A 90 -0.10 21.75 -8.11
CA ARG A 90 -1.55 21.77 -7.90
C ARG A 90 -2.30 21.03 -8.98
N ALA A 91 -1.88 21.17 -10.24
CA ALA A 91 -2.50 20.45 -11.35
C ALA A 91 -2.37 18.94 -11.20
N ILE A 92 -1.17 18.43 -10.88
CA ILE A 92 -0.93 17.00 -10.64
C ILE A 92 -1.78 16.50 -9.47
N TRP A 93 -1.71 17.20 -8.35
CA TRP A 93 -2.47 16.84 -7.15
C TRP A 93 -3.98 16.80 -7.41
N ALA A 94 -4.51 17.83 -8.05
CA ALA A 94 -5.93 17.91 -8.41
C ALA A 94 -6.34 16.83 -9.41
N THR A 95 -5.51 16.53 -10.41
CA THR A 95 -5.78 15.48 -11.39
C THR A 95 -5.91 14.12 -10.73
N ILE A 96 -5.01 13.78 -9.81
CA ILE A 96 -5.06 12.50 -9.10
C ILE A 96 -6.31 12.41 -8.21
N LEU A 97 -6.67 13.52 -7.52
CA LEU A 97 -7.90 13.57 -6.75
C LEU A 97 -9.15 13.40 -7.62
N VAL A 98 -9.23 14.11 -8.73
CA VAL A 98 -10.37 14.01 -9.67
C VAL A 98 -10.49 12.60 -10.22
N LEU A 99 -9.38 11.98 -10.64
CA LEU A 99 -9.36 10.60 -11.11
C LEU A 99 -9.84 9.64 -10.01
N GLY A 100 -9.41 9.85 -8.76
CA GLY A 100 -9.89 9.06 -7.62
C GLY A 100 -11.40 9.19 -7.41
N VAL A 101 -11.93 10.40 -7.47
CA VAL A 101 -13.39 10.64 -7.36
C VAL A 101 -14.15 10.00 -8.51
N VAL A 102 -13.68 10.15 -9.76
CA VAL A 102 -14.30 9.53 -10.93
C VAL A 102 -14.33 8.01 -10.80
N ILE A 103 -13.21 7.38 -10.45
CA ILE A 103 -13.13 5.93 -10.26
C ILE A 103 -14.05 5.47 -9.12
N SER A 104 -14.09 6.23 -8.03
CA SER A 104 -14.98 5.94 -6.90
C SER A 104 -16.47 6.04 -7.26
N SER A 105 -16.81 6.86 -8.26
CA SER A 105 -18.19 7.04 -8.74
C SER A 105 -18.66 5.93 -9.70
N LEU A 106 -17.76 5.02 -10.10
CA LEU A 106 -18.08 3.92 -11.02
C LEU A 106 -18.74 2.71 -10.33
N ASP A 107 -19.17 2.85 -9.08
CA ASP A 107 -19.84 1.78 -8.30
C ASP A 107 -19.00 0.49 -8.14
N LEU A 108 -17.66 0.65 -8.23
CA LEU A 108 -16.74 -0.45 -8.05
C LEU A 108 -16.61 -0.80 -6.56
N SER A 109 -16.66 -2.09 -6.24
CA SER A 109 -16.40 -2.54 -4.88
C SER A 109 -15.04 -2.05 -4.39
N PRO A 110 -14.96 -1.32 -3.26
CA PRO A 110 -13.69 -0.82 -2.71
C PRO A 110 -12.64 -1.92 -2.51
N ILE A 111 -13.08 -3.12 -2.13
CA ILE A 111 -12.21 -4.28 -1.92
C ILE A 111 -11.55 -4.70 -3.24
N LYS A 112 -12.28 -4.73 -4.33
CA LYS A 112 -11.73 -5.07 -5.67
C LYS A 112 -10.69 -4.04 -6.12
N VAL A 113 -10.95 -2.76 -5.88
CA VAL A 113 -10.00 -1.67 -6.22
C VAL A 113 -8.72 -1.78 -5.40
N ILE A 114 -8.84 -2.03 -4.09
CA ILE A 114 -7.69 -2.24 -3.19
C ILE A 114 -6.90 -3.47 -3.63
N TRP A 115 -7.59 -4.57 -3.94
CA TRP A 115 -6.96 -5.81 -4.41
C TRP A 115 -6.15 -5.58 -5.70
N PHE A 116 -6.74 -4.90 -6.69
CA PHE A 116 -6.04 -4.57 -7.93
C PHE A 116 -4.81 -3.69 -7.68
N ALA A 117 -4.94 -2.67 -6.81
CA ALA A 117 -3.83 -1.81 -6.44
C ALA A 117 -2.70 -2.59 -5.75
N GLN A 118 -3.04 -3.55 -4.87
CA GLN A 118 -2.05 -4.39 -4.19
C GLN A 118 -1.33 -5.34 -5.15
N VAL A 119 -2.03 -5.88 -6.14
CA VAL A 119 -1.41 -6.69 -7.19
C VAL A 119 -0.42 -5.86 -8.00
N ALA A 120 -0.82 -4.65 -8.42
CA ALA A 120 0.07 -3.74 -9.14
C ALA A 120 1.32 -3.38 -8.31
N ASN A 121 1.14 -3.06 -7.02
CA ASN A 121 2.24 -2.83 -6.10
C ASN A 121 3.15 -4.06 -5.95
N GLY A 122 2.56 -5.26 -5.86
CA GLY A 122 3.30 -6.51 -5.79
C GLY A 122 4.22 -6.73 -6.98
N ILE A 123 3.76 -6.39 -8.18
CA ILE A 123 4.55 -6.49 -9.42
C ILE A 123 5.68 -5.45 -9.45
N LEU A 124 5.40 -4.22 -9.00
CA LEU A 124 6.36 -3.11 -9.01
C LEU A 124 7.44 -3.26 -7.93
N LEU A 125 7.13 -3.94 -6.83
CA LEU A 125 8.02 -4.04 -5.67
C LEU A 125 9.41 -4.60 -6.01
N PRO A 126 9.57 -5.73 -6.73
CA PRO A 126 10.89 -6.24 -7.10
C PRO A 126 11.68 -5.27 -7.98
N VAL A 127 10.99 -4.57 -8.88
CA VAL A 127 11.62 -3.57 -9.78
C VAL A 127 12.19 -2.41 -8.97
N ILE A 128 11.39 -1.88 -8.03
CA ILE A 128 11.80 -0.77 -7.16
C ILE A 128 12.96 -1.21 -6.25
N VAL A 129 12.84 -2.38 -5.61
CA VAL A 129 13.90 -2.91 -4.73
C VAL A 129 15.18 -3.13 -5.52
N GLY A 130 15.10 -3.73 -6.71
CA GLY A 130 16.26 -3.95 -7.58
C GLY A 130 16.92 -2.64 -8.00
N PHE A 131 16.13 -1.64 -8.38
CA PHE A 131 16.65 -0.32 -8.75
C PHE A 131 17.34 0.38 -7.57
N ILE A 132 16.72 0.38 -6.39
CA ILE A 132 17.33 0.97 -5.18
C ILE A 132 18.61 0.23 -4.81
N TRP A 133 18.60 -1.10 -4.84
CA TRP A 133 19.78 -1.91 -4.55
C TRP A 133 20.91 -1.63 -5.53
N TRP A 134 20.62 -1.53 -6.83
CA TRP A 134 21.59 -1.14 -7.84
C TRP A 134 22.15 0.26 -7.57
N LEU A 135 21.28 1.23 -7.28
CA LEU A 135 21.67 2.62 -7.03
C LEU A 135 22.59 2.73 -5.79
N CYS A 136 22.25 2.04 -4.70
CA CYS A 136 23.05 2.04 -3.46
C CYS A 136 24.43 1.38 -3.63
N ASN A 137 24.65 0.61 -4.70
CA ASN A 137 25.94 0.01 -5.00
C ASN A 137 26.78 0.82 -6.02
N GLN A 138 26.24 1.92 -6.56
CA GLN A 138 26.97 2.78 -7.49
C GLN A 138 28.15 3.49 -6.82
N SER A 139 29.22 3.69 -7.57
CA SER A 139 30.42 4.40 -7.11
C SER A 139 30.16 5.87 -6.75
N THR A 140 29.12 6.47 -7.33
CA THR A 140 28.63 7.82 -7.03
C THR A 140 28.17 8.02 -5.58
N MET A 141 27.83 6.93 -4.88
CA MET A 141 27.40 6.99 -3.46
C MET A 141 28.59 7.18 -2.47
N GLY A 142 29.84 7.07 -2.92
CA GLY A 142 31.00 7.29 -2.09
C GLY A 142 30.95 6.53 -0.75
N HIS A 143 30.98 7.24 0.37
CA HIS A 143 30.93 6.66 1.71
C HIS A 143 29.55 6.06 2.06
N MET A 144 28.48 6.38 1.32
CA MET A 144 27.14 5.83 1.54
C MET A 144 26.87 4.57 0.75
N LYS A 145 27.88 4.03 0.04
CA LYS A 145 27.77 2.77 -0.67
C LYS A 145 27.40 1.64 0.30
N ASN A 146 26.54 0.75 -0.14
CA ASN A 146 26.11 -0.40 0.65
C ASN A 146 27.31 -1.22 1.15
N SER A 147 27.29 -1.55 2.43
CA SER A 147 28.21 -2.52 3.03
C SER A 147 27.81 -3.96 2.65
N VAL A 148 28.69 -4.92 2.95
CA VAL A 148 28.39 -6.35 2.74
C VAL A 148 27.11 -6.76 3.48
N VAL A 149 26.94 -6.28 4.71
CA VAL A 149 25.73 -6.53 5.51
C VAL A 149 24.50 -5.89 4.88
N GLY A 150 24.62 -4.64 4.40
CA GLY A 150 23.55 -3.95 3.69
C GLY A 150 23.11 -4.70 2.43
N ASN A 151 24.07 -5.25 1.67
CA ASN A 151 23.79 -6.06 0.49
C ASN A 151 23.12 -7.39 0.83
N ALA A 152 23.47 -8.03 1.95
CA ALA A 152 22.79 -9.23 2.40
C ALA A 152 21.31 -8.97 2.75
N PHE A 153 21.02 -7.87 3.45
CA PHE A 153 19.64 -7.44 3.71
C PHE A 153 18.89 -7.10 2.41
N ALA A 154 19.52 -6.38 1.48
CA ALA A 154 18.92 -6.07 0.20
C ALA A 154 18.58 -7.33 -0.61
N ALA A 155 19.45 -8.35 -0.57
CA ALA A 155 19.20 -9.64 -1.21
C ALA A 155 18.00 -10.37 -0.58
N ILE A 156 17.88 -10.38 0.74
CA ILE A 156 16.73 -10.98 1.44
C ILE A 156 15.43 -10.25 1.06
N ILE A 157 15.44 -8.92 1.06
CA ILE A 157 14.29 -8.11 0.65
C ILE A 157 13.93 -8.39 -0.81
N MET A 158 14.91 -8.50 -1.68
CA MET A 158 14.71 -8.82 -3.10
C MET A 158 14.07 -10.20 -3.28
N LEU A 159 14.58 -11.22 -2.61
CA LEU A 159 14.00 -12.57 -2.66
C LEU A 159 12.56 -12.59 -2.14
N THR A 160 12.30 -11.96 -1.00
CA THR A 160 10.93 -11.88 -0.45
C THR A 160 9.99 -11.12 -1.38
N SER A 161 10.44 -10.03 -2.00
CA SER A 161 9.63 -9.27 -2.96
C SER A 161 9.30 -10.09 -4.23
N ILE A 162 10.24 -10.87 -4.74
CA ILE A 162 10.01 -11.77 -5.89
C ILE A 162 8.99 -12.85 -5.52
N VAL A 163 9.12 -13.49 -4.35
CA VAL A 163 8.18 -14.52 -3.89
C VAL A 163 6.77 -13.97 -3.74
N LEU A 164 6.63 -12.77 -3.16
CA LEU A 164 5.35 -12.09 -2.99
C LEU A 164 4.73 -11.72 -4.35
N SER A 165 5.54 -11.18 -5.25
CA SER A 165 5.13 -10.84 -6.62
C SER A 165 4.64 -12.07 -7.38
N TRP A 166 5.38 -13.17 -7.30
CA TRP A 166 4.98 -14.44 -7.91
C TRP A 166 3.66 -14.96 -7.36
N LYS A 167 3.49 -14.97 -6.04
CA LYS A 167 2.22 -15.37 -5.41
C LYS A 167 1.05 -14.50 -5.85
N SER A 168 1.23 -13.18 -5.91
CA SER A 168 0.21 -12.24 -6.36
C SER A 168 -0.21 -12.53 -7.80
N LEU A 169 0.76 -12.70 -8.71
CA LEU A 169 0.49 -13.03 -10.12
C LEU A 169 -0.20 -14.39 -10.28
N HIS A 170 0.25 -15.39 -9.56
CA HIS A 170 -0.33 -16.74 -9.62
C HIS A 170 -1.79 -16.74 -9.15
N HIS A 171 -2.09 -15.99 -8.09
CA HIS A 171 -3.46 -15.84 -7.60
C HIS A 171 -4.37 -15.13 -8.61
N VAL A 172 -3.87 -14.09 -9.28
CA VAL A 172 -4.60 -13.39 -10.36
C VAL A 172 -4.85 -14.33 -11.53
N TRP A 173 -3.84 -15.09 -11.94
CA TRP A 173 -3.96 -16.04 -13.02
C TRP A 173 -5.06 -17.08 -12.75
N LEU A 174 -5.09 -17.64 -11.55
CA LEU A 174 -6.13 -18.60 -11.16
C LEU A 174 -7.53 -17.97 -11.14
N SER A 175 -7.67 -16.71 -10.70
CA SER A 175 -8.96 -16.02 -10.65
C SER A 175 -9.50 -15.59 -12.02
N ILE A 176 -8.66 -15.57 -13.06
CA ILE A 176 -9.08 -15.26 -14.44
C ILE A 176 -9.44 -16.56 -15.19
N THR A 177 -8.83 -17.68 -14.82
CA THR A 177 -8.98 -18.97 -15.50
C THR A 177 -10.03 -19.89 -14.86
N SER A 178 -10.56 -19.53 -13.70
CA SER A 178 -11.70 -20.20 -13.04
C SER A 178 -13.01 -19.47 -13.29
#